data_6fd76ec026ba07c3de3abdc68e5971c3
#
_entry.id   6fd76ec026ba07c3de3abdc68e5971c3
#
_cell.length_a   1.000
_cell.length_b   1.000
_cell.length_c   1.000
_cell.angle_alpha   90.00
_cell.angle_beta   90.00
_cell.angle_gamma   90.00
#
_symmetry.space_group_name_H-M   'P 1'
#
loop_
_entity.id
_entity.type
_entity.pdbx_description
1 polymer ?
#
loop_
_entity_poly.entity_id
_entity_poly.type
_entity_poly.pdbx_seq_one_letter_code
_entity_poly.pdbx_strand_id
1 'polypeptide(L)'
;MRISTSAAVLTIGGSLVLGLAMPPVAQAAPRDAAGTCSTGAFGTAAHYGEFVLGDDTRTPDAEGAVAVGGNADFTGGFSIGHELTDAELAALPGRAALVVRGTTETGSSYTVVEKGNAVVGGDINGGHTIELKDGSLSRNAHFIDFEGEFAKLRALSTDLAAEPTTAGANVTPKIEGGSTALTLTGSHSDRNVFTVPAVELMKAKEVYIRVPSGATTVVNVTGDTYDMAKAGTTGFFLAAGDGKFILDDKSQSADSGAVRAKLLWNFPDAKTITKHSNAAWPGTVLAPQAHFELGSGAPVNGSLLVASLHGTGGAETHHYPFSGCLPPVTPASAPSRTPSETSAAPGTATSSDSPSPTGSQTPGASPSASVGPHQADGGLAATGASGTIPMTIGAGIVVLAGAGIVLVTRRRKAGARA
;
A
#
# COMPACT_ATOMS: atom_id res chain seq x y z
N MET A 1 12.88 -36.94 66.08
CA MET A 1 13.27 -38.34 66.45
C MET A 1 12.32 -39.28 65.75
N ARG A 2 12.82 -39.97 64.85
CA ARG A 2 12.57 -41.32 64.26
C ARG A 2 12.67 -41.33 62.76
N ILE A 3 13.77 -41.86 62.34
CA ILE A 3 14.19 -42.34 61.04
C ILE A 3 13.47 -43.69 60.78
N SER A 4 13.02 -43.87 59.54
CA SER A 4 12.77 -45.29 59.08
C SER A 4 13.08 -45.32 57.57
N THR A 5 14.13 -45.99 57.28
CA THR A 5 14.62 -46.59 56.04
C THR A 5 13.85 -47.85 55.68
N SER A 6 13.57 -48.07 54.39
CA SER A 6 13.38 -49.43 53.78
C SER A 6 13.49 -49.29 52.29
N ALA A 7 14.50 -49.71 51.67
CA ALA A 7 14.92 -50.99 51.13
C ALA A 7 14.33 -51.27 49.72
N ALA A 8 15.27 -51.36 48.79
CA ALA A 8 15.13 -51.67 47.38
C ALA A 8 14.70 -53.12 47.10
N VAL A 9 13.93 -53.33 46.03
CA VAL A 9 13.86 -54.61 45.32
C VAL A 9 14.08 -54.35 43.80
N LEU A 10 15.16 -54.97 43.34
CA LEU A 10 15.57 -55.08 41.95
C LEU A 10 14.82 -56.27 41.34
N THR A 11 14.06 -56.06 40.26
CA THR A 11 13.61 -57.18 39.41
C THR A 11 14.04 -56.83 37.95
N ILE A 12 14.96 -57.66 37.49
CA ILE A 12 15.44 -57.69 36.10
C ILE A 12 14.45 -58.48 35.28
N GLY A 13 13.71 -57.86 34.40
CA GLY A 13 12.88 -58.49 33.38
C GLY A 13 13.25 -57.99 32.02
N GLY A 14 14.03 -58.76 31.27
CA GLY A 14 14.39 -58.43 29.90
C GLY A 14 13.19 -58.61 28.97
N SER A 15 12.83 -57.55 28.27
CA SER A 15 11.93 -57.60 27.11
C SER A 15 12.61 -56.94 25.94
N LEU A 16 12.91 -57.73 24.93
CA LEU A 16 13.43 -57.32 23.64
C LEU A 16 12.30 -56.60 22.89
N VAL A 17 12.34 -55.27 22.81
CA VAL A 17 11.42 -54.47 21.99
C VAL A 17 12.16 -54.07 20.71
N LEU A 18 11.73 -54.62 19.60
CA LEU A 18 12.12 -54.15 18.27
C LEU A 18 11.63 -52.69 18.11
N GLY A 19 12.56 -51.74 18.22
CA GLY A 19 12.30 -50.35 17.98
C GLY A 19 12.11 -50.04 16.50
N LEU A 20 10.89 -49.82 16.07
CA LEU A 20 10.62 -49.07 14.84
C LEU A 20 11.06 -47.62 15.08
N ALA A 21 12.16 -47.22 14.44
CA ALA A 21 12.62 -45.83 14.44
C ALA A 21 11.61 -44.96 13.68
N MET A 22 10.73 -44.29 14.42
CA MET A 22 9.96 -43.15 13.87
C MET A 22 10.92 -42.00 13.64
N PRO A 23 10.84 -41.31 12.47
CA PRO A 23 11.61 -40.10 12.26
C PRO A 23 11.19 -39.06 13.31
N PRO A 24 12.14 -38.24 13.81
CA PRO A 24 11.79 -37.20 14.76
C PRO A 24 10.81 -36.23 14.10
N VAL A 25 9.60 -36.10 14.62
CA VAL A 25 8.69 -35.00 14.31
C VAL A 25 9.42 -33.76 14.77
N ALA A 26 9.82 -32.92 13.83
CA ALA A 26 10.35 -31.61 14.14
C ALA A 26 9.24 -30.84 14.86
N GLN A 27 9.32 -30.79 16.18
CA GLN A 27 8.52 -29.86 16.96
C GLN A 27 8.98 -28.47 16.58
N ALA A 28 8.10 -27.71 15.92
CA ALA A 28 8.29 -26.29 15.77
C ALA A 28 8.50 -25.70 17.16
N ALA A 29 9.66 -25.13 17.40
CA ALA A 29 9.94 -24.42 18.64
C ALA A 29 8.83 -23.39 18.86
N PRO A 30 8.34 -23.19 20.11
CA PRO A 30 7.46 -22.09 20.42
C PRO A 30 8.16 -20.81 19.97
N ARG A 31 7.56 -20.08 19.01
CA ARG A 31 8.03 -18.73 18.69
C ARG A 31 7.73 -17.90 19.91
N ASP A 32 8.77 -17.46 20.60
CA ASP A 32 8.65 -16.49 21.68
C ASP A 32 7.96 -15.25 21.11
N ALA A 33 6.76 -14.97 21.62
CA ALA A 33 5.87 -13.91 21.14
C ALA A 33 6.36 -12.48 21.46
N ALA A 34 7.57 -12.33 21.99
CA ALA A 34 8.25 -11.05 22.19
C ALA A 34 9.23 -10.79 21.02
N GLY A 35 8.72 -10.81 19.79
CA GLY A 35 9.52 -10.46 18.61
C GLY A 35 9.98 -9.01 18.69
N THR A 36 11.28 -8.80 18.50
CA THR A 36 11.85 -7.47 18.36
C THR A 36 11.08 -6.68 17.28
N CYS A 37 10.65 -5.49 17.67
CA CYS A 37 9.95 -4.57 16.77
C CYS A 37 10.85 -4.23 15.58
N SER A 38 10.38 -4.45 14.36
CA SER A 38 11.05 -4.00 13.15
C SER A 38 10.35 -2.77 12.61
N THR A 39 10.99 -1.61 12.72
CA THR A 39 10.53 -0.38 12.07
C THR A 39 10.78 -0.39 10.56
N GLY A 40 11.56 -1.36 10.06
CA GLY A 40 11.91 -1.52 8.64
C GLY A 40 11.20 -2.68 7.94
N ALA A 41 10.07 -3.18 8.48
CA ALA A 41 9.39 -4.35 7.92
C ALA A 41 8.94 -4.16 6.46
N PHE A 42 8.64 -2.94 6.04
CA PHE A 42 8.27 -2.62 4.66
C PHE A 42 9.47 -2.30 3.76
N GLY A 43 10.71 -2.31 4.28
CA GLY A 43 11.89 -1.93 3.50
C GLY A 43 11.77 -0.52 2.92
N THR A 44 12.13 -0.36 1.64
CA THR A 44 12.05 0.92 0.93
C THR A 44 10.61 1.46 0.86
N ALA A 45 9.62 0.59 0.80
CA ALA A 45 8.20 0.97 0.71
C ALA A 45 7.69 1.75 1.94
N ALA A 46 8.37 1.64 3.11
CA ALA A 46 8.01 2.36 4.32
C ALA A 46 8.01 3.89 4.16
N HIS A 47 8.74 4.42 3.17
CA HIS A 47 8.92 5.85 2.96
C HIS A 47 7.94 6.47 1.95
N TYR A 48 7.10 5.64 1.31
CA TYR A 48 6.20 6.07 0.26
C TYR A 48 4.73 5.99 0.70
N GLY A 49 3.94 6.98 0.32
CA GLY A 49 2.48 6.96 0.47
C GLY A 49 1.83 6.01 -0.54
N GLU A 50 2.37 5.98 -1.75
CA GLU A 50 2.00 5.02 -2.79
C GLU A 50 3.26 4.27 -3.26
N PHE A 51 3.27 2.94 -3.10
CA PHE A 51 4.34 2.07 -3.57
C PHE A 51 3.74 0.95 -4.42
N VAL A 52 3.91 1.08 -5.74
CA VAL A 52 3.20 0.30 -6.76
C VAL A 52 4.20 -0.51 -7.57
N LEU A 53 3.97 -1.83 -7.69
CA LEU A 53 4.86 -2.72 -8.46
C LEU A 53 4.77 -2.49 -9.96
N GLY A 54 3.56 -2.41 -10.48
CA GLY A 54 3.23 -2.24 -11.90
C GLY A 54 2.85 -0.82 -12.23
N ASP A 55 1.82 -0.68 -13.06
CA ASP A 55 1.36 0.62 -13.56
C ASP A 55 0.50 1.37 -12.54
N ASP A 56 0.55 2.69 -12.64
CA ASP A 56 -0.21 3.62 -11.83
C ASP A 56 -0.87 4.69 -12.69
N THR A 57 -2.19 4.86 -12.53
CA THR A 57 -2.97 5.91 -13.19
C THR A 57 -3.64 6.78 -12.13
N ARG A 58 -3.20 8.02 -11.98
CA ARG A 58 -3.58 8.86 -10.82
C ARG A 58 -3.98 10.29 -11.15
N THR A 59 -4.93 10.77 -10.35
CA THR A 59 -5.35 12.18 -10.19
C THR A 59 -6.21 12.25 -8.90
N PRO A 60 -6.31 13.36 -8.13
CA PRO A 60 -5.62 14.64 -8.35
C PRO A 60 -4.29 14.73 -7.59
N ASP A 61 -4.15 14.02 -6.42
CA ASP A 61 -2.93 14.10 -5.63
C ASP A 61 -2.64 12.90 -4.72
N ALA A 62 -1.37 12.84 -4.30
CA ALA A 62 -0.87 12.07 -3.19
C ALA A 62 -0.08 13.01 -2.26
N GLU A 63 -0.52 13.15 -1.01
CA GLU A 63 0.15 14.01 -0.03
C GLU A 63 1.57 13.54 0.32
N GLY A 64 1.83 12.24 0.22
CA GLY A 64 3.12 11.60 0.43
C GLY A 64 3.92 11.37 -0.85
N ALA A 65 5.07 10.69 -0.71
CA ALA A 65 5.90 10.28 -1.84
C ALA A 65 5.26 9.12 -2.62
N VAL A 66 5.58 9.03 -3.92
CA VAL A 66 5.04 8.04 -4.86
C VAL A 66 6.16 7.29 -5.57
N ALA A 67 6.09 5.96 -5.58
CA ALA A 67 7.02 5.11 -6.32
C ALA A 67 6.27 4.07 -7.16
N VAL A 68 6.55 4.06 -8.47
CA VAL A 68 5.88 3.25 -9.49
C VAL A 68 6.90 2.38 -10.22
N GLY A 69 6.75 1.07 -10.11
CA GLY A 69 7.61 0.07 -10.75
C GLY A 69 7.25 -0.23 -12.19
N GLY A 70 6.13 0.27 -12.71
CA GLY A 70 5.68 0.22 -14.09
C GLY A 70 5.69 1.59 -14.74
N ASN A 71 4.68 1.85 -15.56
CA ASN A 71 4.41 3.15 -16.16
C ASN A 71 3.47 3.96 -15.28
N ALA A 72 3.55 5.28 -15.40
CA ALA A 72 2.66 6.20 -14.70
C ALA A 72 1.84 7.02 -15.70
N ASP A 73 0.52 7.10 -15.51
CA ASP A 73 -0.38 7.96 -16.25
C ASP A 73 -0.94 9.04 -15.31
N PHE A 74 -0.42 10.26 -15.48
CA PHE A 74 -0.82 11.45 -14.75
C PHE A 74 -1.47 12.51 -15.67
N THR A 75 -2.08 12.06 -16.76
CA THR A 75 -2.68 12.95 -17.79
C THR A 75 -3.80 13.83 -17.24
N GLY A 76 -4.48 13.42 -16.16
CA GLY A 76 -5.48 14.20 -15.45
C GLY A 76 -4.92 15.34 -14.57
N GLY A 77 -3.60 15.39 -14.40
CA GLY A 77 -2.90 16.24 -13.44
C GLY A 77 -2.74 15.54 -12.08
N PHE A 78 -1.53 15.66 -11.52
CA PHE A 78 -1.21 14.97 -10.27
C PHE A 78 -0.19 15.76 -9.45
N SER A 79 -0.51 16.04 -8.19
CA SER A 79 0.37 16.70 -7.23
C SER A 79 0.93 15.67 -6.25
N ILE A 80 2.22 15.76 -5.89
CA ILE A 80 2.92 14.75 -5.12
C ILE A 80 3.74 15.40 -4.01
N GLY A 81 3.58 14.91 -2.77
CA GLY A 81 4.55 15.14 -1.71
C GLY A 81 4.43 16.45 -0.95
N HIS A 82 3.29 17.15 -1.00
CA HIS A 82 3.15 18.45 -0.36
C HIS A 82 3.17 18.38 1.19
N GLU A 83 2.78 17.25 1.80
CA GLU A 83 2.80 17.05 3.24
C GLU A 83 4.13 16.44 3.75
N LEU A 84 5.07 16.06 2.88
CA LEU A 84 6.36 15.53 3.30
C LEU A 84 7.13 16.53 4.18
N THR A 85 7.63 16.07 5.31
CA THR A 85 8.55 16.82 6.16
C THR A 85 9.99 16.73 5.64
N ASP A 86 10.86 17.62 6.07
CA ASP A 86 12.30 17.57 5.71
C ASP A 86 12.97 16.27 6.18
N ALA A 87 12.53 15.73 7.31
CA ALA A 87 13.05 14.47 7.86
C ALA A 87 12.64 13.27 6.99
N GLU A 88 11.39 13.23 6.54
CA GLU A 88 10.90 12.20 5.63
C GLU A 88 11.56 12.30 4.26
N LEU A 89 11.71 13.51 3.73
CA LEU A 89 12.49 13.72 2.51
C LEU A 89 13.92 13.23 2.63
N ALA A 90 14.58 13.46 3.76
CA ALA A 90 15.94 12.98 3.99
C ALA A 90 16.02 11.45 4.09
N ALA A 91 14.95 10.80 4.54
CA ALA A 91 14.83 9.33 4.62
C ALA A 91 14.53 8.67 3.27
N LEU A 92 13.96 9.38 2.32
CA LEU A 92 13.72 8.88 0.96
C LEU A 92 15.04 8.58 0.25
N PRO A 93 15.19 7.47 -0.47
CA PRO A 93 16.33 7.22 -1.35
C PRO A 93 16.56 8.43 -2.25
N GLY A 94 17.75 9.03 -2.19
CA GLY A 94 18.11 10.20 -3.01
C GLY A 94 17.16 11.40 -2.89
N ARG A 95 16.38 11.52 -1.80
CA ARG A 95 15.31 12.51 -1.63
C ARG A 95 14.26 12.47 -2.76
N ALA A 96 14.04 11.31 -3.38
CA ALA A 96 13.13 11.16 -4.51
C ALA A 96 11.68 10.97 -4.02
N ALA A 97 10.89 12.03 -4.08
CA ALA A 97 9.47 12.00 -3.75
C ALA A 97 8.62 11.39 -4.88
N LEU A 98 9.12 11.42 -6.12
CA LEU A 98 8.55 10.69 -7.25
C LEU A 98 9.59 9.74 -7.85
N VAL A 99 9.26 8.47 -7.95
CA VAL A 99 10.04 7.48 -8.70
C VAL A 99 9.12 6.76 -9.67
N VAL A 100 9.44 6.77 -10.97
CA VAL A 100 8.75 5.99 -11.99
C VAL A 100 9.79 5.20 -12.77
N ARG A 101 9.73 3.86 -12.70
CA ARG A 101 10.70 3.02 -13.44
C ARG A 101 10.46 3.05 -14.96
N GLY A 102 9.21 3.11 -15.36
CA GLY A 102 8.78 3.13 -16.75
C GLY A 102 8.60 4.53 -17.33
N THR A 103 7.71 4.62 -18.29
CA THR A 103 7.29 5.87 -18.95
C THR A 103 6.29 6.62 -18.07
N THR A 104 6.35 7.95 -18.11
CA THR A 104 5.38 8.83 -17.46
C THR A 104 4.59 9.58 -18.53
N GLU A 105 3.26 9.40 -18.53
CA GLU A 105 2.35 10.16 -19.38
C GLU A 105 1.85 11.38 -18.61
N THR A 106 2.01 12.58 -19.19
CA THR A 106 1.53 13.85 -18.65
C THR A 106 0.50 14.45 -19.60
N GLY A 107 -0.49 15.17 -19.06
CA GLY A 107 -1.55 15.76 -19.87
C GLY A 107 -1.38 17.27 -20.12
N SER A 108 -2.52 17.91 -20.35
CA SER A 108 -2.63 19.38 -20.36
C SER A 108 -2.69 19.97 -18.95
N SER A 109 -2.96 19.15 -17.94
CA SER A 109 -2.84 19.49 -16.52
C SER A 109 -1.44 19.19 -16.01
N TYR A 110 -0.97 19.97 -15.03
CA TYR A 110 0.38 19.82 -14.53
C TYR A 110 0.54 18.58 -13.66
N THR A 111 1.67 17.88 -13.82
CA THR A 111 2.19 16.93 -12.83
C THR A 111 3.23 17.68 -12.02
N VAL A 112 3.01 17.79 -10.70
CA VAL A 112 3.82 18.62 -9.81
C VAL A 112 4.41 17.78 -8.69
N VAL A 113 5.72 17.85 -8.52
CA VAL A 113 6.41 17.35 -7.31
C VAL A 113 6.66 18.55 -6.40
N GLU A 114 5.93 18.63 -5.31
CA GLU A 114 5.92 19.79 -4.41
C GLU A 114 7.21 19.89 -3.61
N LYS A 115 7.80 18.72 -3.21
CA LYS A 115 9.04 18.64 -2.45
C LYS A 115 9.89 17.47 -2.93
N GLY A 116 11.21 17.68 -3.00
CA GLY A 116 12.17 16.64 -3.32
C GLY A 116 12.37 16.39 -4.81
N ASN A 117 13.07 15.31 -5.11
CA ASN A 117 13.49 14.97 -6.47
C ASN A 117 12.45 14.08 -7.18
N ALA A 118 12.50 14.07 -8.51
CA ALA A 118 11.84 13.09 -9.36
C ALA A 118 12.90 12.22 -10.08
N VAL A 119 12.65 10.92 -10.13
CA VAL A 119 13.46 9.95 -10.88
C VAL A 119 12.56 9.18 -11.84
N VAL A 120 12.80 9.30 -13.13
CA VAL A 120 12.01 8.61 -14.17
C VAL A 120 12.94 7.77 -15.02
N GLY A 121 12.63 6.49 -15.18
CA GLY A 121 13.46 5.56 -15.96
C GLY A 121 13.22 5.64 -17.44
N GLY A 122 11.96 5.74 -17.86
CA GLY A 122 11.51 5.83 -19.24
C GLY A 122 11.33 7.26 -19.75
N ASP A 123 10.57 7.41 -20.81
CA ASP A 123 10.25 8.71 -21.38
C ASP A 123 9.20 9.47 -20.57
N ILE A 124 9.15 10.79 -20.74
CA ILE A 124 8.07 11.64 -20.25
C ILE A 124 7.37 12.15 -21.50
N ASN A 125 6.14 11.68 -21.70
CA ASN A 125 5.32 11.99 -22.86
C ASN A 125 4.18 12.93 -22.47
N GLY A 126 3.62 13.64 -23.44
CA GLY A 126 2.43 14.48 -23.28
C GLY A 126 2.68 15.97 -23.36
N GLY A 127 1.74 16.76 -22.79
CA GLY A 127 1.69 18.20 -23.00
C GLY A 127 2.67 19.01 -22.16
N HIS A 128 3.02 18.53 -20.97
CA HIS A 128 3.90 19.22 -20.02
C HIS A 128 4.98 18.28 -19.49
N THR A 129 6.09 18.84 -19.05
CA THR A 129 7.07 18.12 -18.25
C THR A 129 6.59 18.03 -16.79
N ILE A 130 7.25 17.22 -15.98
CA ILE A 130 7.04 17.20 -14.54
C ILE A 130 7.60 18.51 -13.95
N GLU A 131 6.75 19.27 -13.28
CA GLU A 131 7.13 20.49 -12.56
C GLU A 131 7.68 20.12 -11.19
N LEU A 132 8.86 20.62 -10.84
CA LEU A 132 9.45 20.44 -9.52
C LEU A 132 9.50 21.79 -8.81
N LYS A 133 8.86 21.89 -7.64
CA LYS A 133 8.91 23.11 -6.82
C LYS A 133 10.24 23.23 -6.09
N ASP A 134 10.75 22.08 -5.60
CA ASP A 134 12.03 21.98 -4.88
C ASP A 134 12.67 20.63 -5.20
N GLY A 135 13.74 20.67 -6.01
CA GLY A 135 14.44 19.45 -6.38
C GLY A 135 14.86 19.41 -7.85
N SER A 136 15.22 18.22 -8.30
CA SER A 136 15.71 17.96 -9.65
C SER A 136 15.11 16.70 -10.25
N LEU A 137 15.01 16.69 -11.60
CA LEU A 137 14.62 15.52 -12.37
C LEU A 137 15.88 14.77 -12.82
N SER A 138 15.89 13.45 -12.61
CA SER A 138 16.96 12.58 -13.10
C SER A 138 16.40 11.34 -13.80
N ARG A 139 17.28 10.62 -14.54
CA ARG A 139 16.91 9.41 -15.30
C ARG A 139 17.60 8.20 -14.72
N ASN A 140 16.83 7.25 -14.18
CA ASN A 140 17.36 5.98 -13.70
C ASN A 140 16.24 4.92 -13.56
N ALA A 141 16.16 3.97 -14.48
CA ALA A 141 15.21 2.86 -14.45
C ALA A 141 15.50 1.80 -13.36
N HIS A 142 16.69 1.84 -12.76
CA HIS A 142 17.13 0.91 -11.72
C HIS A 142 17.30 1.57 -10.35
N PHE A 143 16.60 2.70 -10.11
CA PHE A 143 16.72 3.48 -8.89
C PHE A 143 16.20 2.71 -7.67
N ILE A 144 15.09 1.99 -7.82
CA ILE A 144 14.52 1.06 -6.82
C ILE A 144 14.43 -0.34 -7.45
N ASP A 145 14.83 -1.37 -6.71
CA ASP A 145 14.57 -2.77 -7.04
C ASP A 145 13.14 -3.15 -6.63
N PHE A 146 12.16 -2.76 -7.43
CA PHE A 146 10.74 -3.02 -7.15
C PHE A 146 10.43 -4.51 -6.98
N GLU A 147 11.03 -5.38 -7.80
CA GLU A 147 10.78 -6.82 -7.70
C GLU A 147 11.30 -7.39 -6.38
N GLY A 148 12.50 -6.98 -5.95
CA GLY A 148 13.08 -7.37 -4.68
C GLY A 148 12.28 -6.82 -3.48
N GLU A 149 11.84 -5.56 -3.53
CA GLU A 149 11.00 -4.98 -2.48
C GLU A 149 9.63 -5.66 -2.40
N PHE A 150 8.97 -5.93 -3.54
CA PHE A 150 7.69 -6.64 -3.55
C PHE A 150 7.80 -8.12 -3.16
N ALA A 151 8.93 -8.77 -3.40
CA ALA A 151 9.18 -10.11 -2.85
C ALA A 151 9.18 -10.09 -1.31
N LYS A 152 9.79 -9.06 -0.69
CA LYS A 152 9.75 -8.85 0.77
C LYS A 152 8.34 -8.53 1.27
N LEU A 153 7.60 -7.64 0.59
CA LEU A 153 6.22 -7.30 0.95
C LEU A 153 5.29 -8.50 0.86
N ARG A 154 5.43 -9.37 -0.15
CA ARG A 154 4.68 -10.62 -0.28
C ARG A 154 5.00 -11.59 0.85
N ALA A 155 6.28 -11.74 1.20
CA ALA A 155 6.69 -12.58 2.33
C ALA A 155 6.11 -12.05 3.64
N LEU A 156 6.23 -10.74 3.90
CA LEU A 156 5.65 -10.10 5.08
C LEU A 156 4.13 -10.32 5.15
N SER A 157 3.42 -10.08 4.05
CA SER A 157 1.97 -10.26 3.97
C SER A 157 1.55 -11.71 4.29
N THR A 158 2.31 -12.67 3.79
CA THR A 158 2.09 -14.10 4.07
C THR A 158 2.39 -14.44 5.54
N ASP A 159 3.49 -13.94 6.09
CA ASP A 159 3.86 -14.16 7.50
C ASP A 159 2.80 -13.57 8.45
N LEU A 160 2.31 -12.35 8.16
CA LEU A 160 1.24 -11.72 8.93
C LEU A 160 -0.09 -12.50 8.85
N ALA A 161 -0.41 -13.05 7.68
CA ALA A 161 -1.62 -13.85 7.50
C ALA A 161 -1.55 -15.20 8.23
N ALA A 162 -0.34 -15.75 8.42
CA ALA A 162 -0.13 -16.97 9.17
C ALA A 162 -0.16 -16.77 10.70
N GLU A 163 -0.13 -15.51 11.17
CA GLU A 163 -0.25 -15.24 12.60
C GLU A 163 -1.66 -15.57 13.11
N PRO A 164 -1.77 -16.23 14.25
CA PRO A 164 -3.08 -16.48 14.85
C PRO A 164 -3.72 -15.18 15.29
N THR A 165 -5.05 -15.12 15.23
CA THR A 165 -5.81 -14.03 15.86
C THR A 165 -5.39 -13.91 17.32
N THR A 166 -5.09 -12.69 17.77
CA THR A 166 -4.64 -12.44 19.15
C THR A 166 -5.68 -12.91 20.16
N ALA A 167 -5.24 -13.56 21.23
CA ALA A 167 -6.12 -14.03 22.28
C ALA A 167 -6.97 -12.86 22.84
N GLY A 168 -8.29 -13.05 22.90
CA GLY A 168 -9.23 -12.00 23.31
C GLY A 168 -9.56 -10.96 22.25
N ALA A 169 -8.96 -11.00 21.03
CA ALA A 169 -9.41 -10.20 19.91
C ALA A 169 -10.72 -10.78 19.36
N ASN A 170 -11.71 -9.90 19.18
CA ASN A 170 -13.06 -10.29 18.77
C ASN A 170 -13.47 -9.51 17.52
N VAL A 171 -14.13 -10.21 16.60
CA VAL A 171 -14.80 -9.62 15.43
C VAL A 171 -16.30 -9.87 15.59
N THR A 172 -17.07 -8.83 15.80
CA THR A 172 -18.50 -8.94 16.11
C THR A 172 -19.33 -8.20 15.06
N PRO A 173 -20.11 -8.93 14.24
CA PRO A 173 -21.14 -8.30 13.41
C PRO A 173 -22.28 -7.80 14.28
N LYS A 174 -22.78 -6.60 13.99
CA LYS A 174 -23.90 -5.99 14.71
C LYS A 174 -24.82 -5.30 13.71
N ILE A 175 -26.12 -5.36 13.99
CA ILE A 175 -27.12 -4.53 13.28
C ILE A 175 -27.51 -3.41 14.23
N GLU A 176 -27.21 -2.19 13.86
CA GLU A 176 -27.55 -0.98 14.63
C GLU A 176 -28.36 -0.02 13.76
N GLY A 177 -29.56 0.36 14.21
CA GLY A 177 -30.41 1.31 13.47
C GLY A 177 -30.74 0.89 12.01
N GLY A 178 -30.71 -0.41 11.72
CA GLY A 178 -30.90 -0.93 10.35
C GLY A 178 -29.65 -0.98 9.48
N SER A 179 -28.49 -0.52 10.00
CA SER A 179 -27.19 -0.64 9.35
C SER A 179 -26.40 -1.83 9.90
N THR A 180 -25.71 -2.54 9.02
CA THR A 180 -24.78 -3.59 9.43
C THR A 180 -23.45 -2.96 9.83
N ALA A 181 -23.00 -3.25 11.05
CA ALA A 181 -21.71 -2.81 11.54
C ALA A 181 -20.79 -4.02 11.80
N LEU A 182 -19.50 -3.82 11.65
CA LEU A 182 -18.47 -4.77 12.05
C LEU A 182 -17.60 -4.14 13.12
N THR A 183 -17.53 -4.75 14.31
CA THR A 183 -16.71 -4.24 15.41
C THR A 183 -15.53 -5.17 15.65
N LEU A 184 -14.32 -4.64 15.60
CA LEU A 184 -13.07 -5.29 15.95
C LEU A 184 -12.62 -4.74 17.30
N THR A 185 -12.51 -5.61 18.31
CA THR A 185 -12.07 -5.23 19.64
C THR A 185 -10.86 -6.05 20.06
N GLY A 186 -9.76 -5.38 20.38
CA GLY A 186 -8.53 -5.97 20.89
C GLY A 186 -8.12 -5.33 22.23
N SER A 187 -7.44 -6.10 23.08
CA SER A 187 -7.05 -5.68 24.43
C SER A 187 -5.54 -5.73 24.69
N HIS A 188 -4.73 -6.21 23.73
CA HIS A 188 -3.28 -6.27 23.89
C HIS A 188 -2.65 -4.90 23.67
N SER A 189 -1.76 -4.49 24.58
CA SER A 189 -1.08 -3.19 24.56
C SER A 189 -0.10 -3.04 23.39
N ASP A 190 0.46 -4.14 22.92
CA ASP A 190 1.53 -4.12 21.93
C ASP A 190 1.00 -4.34 20.52
N ARG A 191 0.27 -5.46 20.31
CA ARG A 191 -0.25 -5.80 18.99
C ARG A 191 -1.54 -6.61 19.08
N ASN A 192 -2.50 -6.24 18.23
CA ASN A 192 -3.74 -6.97 18.02
C ASN A 192 -3.83 -7.43 16.57
N VAL A 193 -4.00 -8.74 16.37
CA VAL A 193 -4.19 -9.37 15.06
C VAL A 193 -5.62 -9.85 14.94
N PHE A 194 -6.29 -9.44 13.88
CA PHE A 194 -7.63 -9.87 13.51
C PHE A 194 -7.59 -10.61 12.19
N THR A 195 -8.46 -11.60 12.01
CA THR A 195 -8.71 -12.23 10.71
C THR A 195 -10.16 -12.03 10.34
N VAL A 196 -10.41 -11.41 9.18
CA VAL A 196 -11.74 -11.06 8.71
C VAL A 196 -11.90 -11.53 7.26
N PRO A 197 -12.87 -12.40 6.94
CA PRO A 197 -13.18 -12.69 5.55
C PRO A 197 -13.67 -11.43 4.82
N ALA A 198 -13.18 -11.19 3.61
CA ALA A 198 -13.60 -10.05 2.78
C ALA A 198 -15.13 -10.01 2.59
N VAL A 199 -15.77 -11.18 2.47
CA VAL A 199 -17.23 -11.29 2.35
C VAL A 199 -17.98 -10.80 3.59
N GLU A 200 -17.38 -10.88 4.79
CA GLU A 200 -17.96 -10.32 6.01
C GLU A 200 -17.70 -8.82 6.09
N LEU A 201 -16.51 -8.36 5.73
CA LEU A 201 -16.19 -6.94 5.66
C LEU A 201 -17.08 -6.22 4.62
N MET A 202 -17.38 -6.85 3.49
CA MET A 202 -18.30 -6.32 2.46
C MET A 202 -19.77 -6.25 2.91
N LYS A 203 -20.16 -6.82 4.03
CA LYS A 203 -21.50 -6.64 4.61
C LYS A 203 -21.58 -5.42 5.52
N ALA A 204 -20.45 -4.87 5.95
CA ALA A 204 -20.39 -3.80 6.93
C ALA A 204 -20.51 -2.43 6.26
N LYS A 205 -21.57 -1.69 6.62
CA LYS A 205 -21.69 -0.26 6.29
C LYS A 205 -20.81 0.60 7.19
N GLU A 206 -20.61 0.17 8.41
CA GLU A 206 -19.77 0.85 9.41
C GLU A 206 -18.78 -0.14 10.00
N VAL A 207 -17.52 0.27 10.12
CA VAL A 207 -16.45 -0.54 10.72
C VAL A 207 -15.93 0.18 11.95
N TYR A 208 -16.01 -0.50 13.09
CA TYR A 208 -15.57 0.00 14.38
C TYR A 208 -14.32 -0.76 14.84
N ILE A 209 -13.26 -0.03 15.20
CA ILE A 209 -12.01 -0.63 15.69
C ILE A 209 -11.68 -0.03 17.04
N ARG A 210 -11.59 -0.89 18.07
CA ARG A 210 -11.20 -0.52 19.42
C ARG A 210 -9.99 -1.32 19.85
N VAL A 211 -8.90 -0.62 20.13
CA VAL A 211 -7.63 -1.19 20.59
C VAL A 211 -7.01 -0.29 21.65
N PRO A 212 -6.11 -0.77 22.53
CA PRO A 212 -5.37 0.09 23.44
C PRO A 212 -4.61 1.18 22.70
N SER A 213 -4.46 2.35 23.32
CA SER A 213 -3.65 3.44 22.78
C SER A 213 -2.22 2.95 22.54
N GLY A 214 -1.69 3.26 21.37
CA GLY A 214 -0.34 2.87 20.98
C GLY A 214 -0.16 1.44 20.48
N ALA A 215 -1.17 0.57 20.57
CA ALA A 215 -1.10 -0.79 20.05
C ALA A 215 -1.06 -0.83 18.52
N THR A 216 -0.22 -1.68 17.96
CA THR A 216 -0.26 -2.02 16.54
C THR A 216 -1.48 -2.90 16.25
N THR A 217 -2.18 -2.60 15.17
CA THR A 217 -3.35 -3.36 14.75
C THR A 217 -3.13 -3.92 13.35
N VAL A 218 -3.21 -5.23 13.21
CA VAL A 218 -3.16 -5.92 11.92
C VAL A 218 -4.51 -6.57 11.65
N VAL A 219 -5.12 -6.24 10.52
CA VAL A 219 -6.36 -6.85 10.05
C VAL A 219 -6.04 -7.67 8.80
N ASN A 220 -5.94 -8.99 8.95
CA ASN A 220 -5.80 -9.92 7.85
C ASN A 220 -7.15 -10.12 7.17
N VAL A 221 -7.31 -9.60 5.96
CA VAL A 221 -8.53 -9.75 5.17
C VAL A 221 -8.34 -10.89 4.18
N THR A 222 -9.07 -11.98 4.39
CA THR A 222 -8.96 -13.19 3.55
C THR A 222 -9.96 -13.16 2.41
N GLY A 223 -9.55 -13.65 1.25
CA GLY A 223 -10.34 -13.68 0.01
C GLY A 223 -9.65 -12.96 -1.13
N ASP A 224 -10.08 -13.24 -2.35
CA ASP A 224 -9.46 -12.75 -3.57
C ASP A 224 -9.97 -11.37 -4.04
N THR A 225 -11.09 -10.91 -3.46
CA THR A 225 -11.74 -9.65 -3.85
C THR A 225 -12.34 -8.94 -2.64
N TYR A 226 -12.11 -7.63 -2.54
CA TYR A 226 -12.82 -6.74 -1.63
C TYR A 226 -13.38 -5.53 -2.39
N ASP A 227 -14.64 -5.21 -2.18
CA ASP A 227 -15.33 -4.11 -2.86
C ASP A 227 -16.13 -3.28 -1.85
N MET A 228 -15.55 -2.14 -1.46
CA MET A 228 -16.16 -1.22 -0.49
C MET A 228 -17.41 -0.53 -1.06
N ALA A 229 -17.51 -0.36 -2.38
CA ALA A 229 -18.69 0.22 -3.01
C ALA A 229 -19.91 -0.72 -2.87
N LYS A 230 -19.71 -2.04 -3.03
CA LYS A 230 -20.75 -3.04 -2.77
C LYS A 230 -21.18 -3.09 -1.32
N ALA A 231 -20.23 -2.94 -0.40
CA ALA A 231 -20.52 -2.85 1.03
C ALA A 231 -21.40 -1.64 1.35
N GLY A 232 -21.28 -0.56 0.56
CA GLY A 232 -21.88 0.73 0.86
C GLY A 232 -21.33 1.31 2.15
N THR A 233 -20.03 1.10 2.41
CA THR A 233 -19.35 1.55 3.63
C THR A 233 -19.45 3.06 3.76
N THR A 234 -19.93 3.54 4.91
CA THR A 234 -20.17 4.94 5.21
C THR A 234 -19.18 5.53 6.20
N GLY A 235 -18.42 4.68 6.92
CA GLY A 235 -17.40 5.18 7.83
C GLY A 235 -16.61 4.09 8.55
N PHE A 236 -15.41 4.49 8.95
CA PHE A 236 -14.56 3.77 9.89
C PHE A 236 -14.49 4.59 11.18
N PHE A 237 -14.78 3.95 12.29
CA PHE A 237 -14.80 4.56 13.61
C PHE A 237 -13.74 3.93 14.49
N LEU A 238 -12.77 4.73 14.93
CA LEU A 238 -11.66 4.27 15.75
C LEU A 238 -11.85 4.69 17.20
N ALA A 239 -11.36 3.88 18.13
CA ALA A 239 -11.30 4.20 19.55
C ALA A 239 -10.00 3.68 20.17
N ALA A 240 -9.35 4.48 20.99
CA ALA A 240 -8.21 4.10 21.80
C ALA A 240 -8.68 3.70 23.20
N GLY A 241 -8.36 2.47 23.63
CA GLY A 241 -8.77 1.95 24.96
C GLY A 241 -10.29 2.04 25.20
N ASP A 242 -10.68 2.65 26.30
CA ASP A 242 -12.09 2.87 26.68
C ASP A 242 -12.70 4.13 26.07
N GLY A 243 -11.97 4.81 25.19
CA GLY A 243 -12.39 6.04 24.53
C GLY A 243 -13.65 5.87 23.70
N LYS A 244 -14.24 7.00 23.31
CA LYS A 244 -15.37 7.01 22.39
C LYS A 244 -14.89 6.70 20.96
N PHE A 245 -15.73 6.03 20.19
CA PHE A 245 -15.52 5.89 18.76
C PHE A 245 -15.59 7.25 18.06
N ILE A 246 -14.57 7.55 17.27
CA ILE A 246 -14.45 8.77 16.48
C ILE A 246 -14.40 8.34 15.03
N LEU A 247 -15.23 8.95 14.18
CA LEU A 247 -15.15 8.77 12.73
C LEU A 247 -13.76 9.21 12.27
N ASP A 248 -13.07 8.32 11.55
CA ASP A 248 -11.76 8.66 10.97
C ASP A 248 -11.93 9.40 9.65
N ASP A 249 -11.49 10.64 9.62
CA ASP A 249 -11.42 11.45 8.40
C ASP A 249 -10.19 12.39 8.44
N LYS A 250 -10.09 13.34 7.51
CA LYS A 250 -8.97 14.29 7.49
C LYS A 250 -8.95 15.19 8.74
N SER A 251 -10.11 15.56 9.27
CA SER A 251 -10.26 16.55 10.33
C SER A 251 -10.21 15.97 11.74
N GLN A 252 -10.49 14.67 11.88
CA GLN A 252 -10.55 13.99 13.18
C GLN A 252 -10.13 12.52 13.08
N SER A 253 -9.52 12.02 14.14
CA SER A 253 -9.18 10.62 14.33
C SER A 253 -8.98 10.30 15.81
N ALA A 254 -9.16 9.05 16.20
CA ALA A 254 -8.93 8.60 17.56
C ALA A 254 -7.46 8.80 17.97
N ASP A 255 -7.26 9.29 19.20
CA ASP A 255 -5.92 9.55 19.77
C ASP A 255 -5.03 10.39 18.84
N SER A 256 -5.64 11.47 18.29
CA SER A 256 -4.95 12.38 17.35
C SER A 256 -4.31 11.69 16.14
N GLY A 257 -4.89 10.56 15.69
CA GLY A 257 -4.39 9.77 14.56
C GLY A 257 -3.43 8.64 14.94
N ALA A 258 -3.04 8.50 16.20
CA ALA A 258 -2.12 7.45 16.61
C ALA A 258 -2.65 6.03 16.37
N VAL A 259 -3.98 5.82 16.50
CA VAL A 259 -4.60 4.52 16.17
C VAL A 259 -4.51 4.25 14.68
N ARG A 260 -4.85 5.22 13.83
CA ARG A 260 -4.75 5.13 12.36
C ARG A 260 -3.33 4.84 11.89
N ALA A 261 -2.34 5.56 12.42
CA ALA A 261 -0.94 5.41 12.04
C ALA A 261 -0.36 4.02 12.39
N LYS A 262 -1.03 3.23 13.23
CA LYS A 262 -0.63 1.87 13.62
C LYS A 262 -1.58 0.79 13.11
N LEU A 263 -2.49 1.14 12.20
CA LEU A 263 -3.45 0.22 11.59
C LEU A 263 -2.93 -0.25 10.22
N LEU A 264 -2.83 -1.57 10.07
CA LEU A 264 -2.46 -2.24 8.84
C LEU A 264 -3.57 -3.18 8.38
N TRP A 265 -4.04 -2.96 7.18
CA TRP A 265 -4.92 -3.88 6.45
C TRP A 265 -4.07 -4.75 5.55
N ASN A 266 -3.97 -6.04 5.87
CA ASN A 266 -3.21 -7.01 5.11
C ASN A 266 -4.14 -7.87 4.25
N PHE A 267 -3.93 -7.86 2.94
CA PHE A 267 -4.68 -8.62 1.95
C PHE A 267 -3.75 -9.63 1.25
N PRO A 268 -3.49 -10.78 1.85
CA PRO A 268 -2.47 -11.71 1.35
C PRO A 268 -2.83 -12.32 0.00
N ASP A 269 -4.13 -12.55 -0.26
CA ASP A 269 -4.61 -13.29 -1.42
C ASP A 269 -5.37 -12.42 -2.43
N ALA A 270 -5.69 -11.17 -2.07
CA ALA A 270 -6.51 -10.32 -2.91
C ALA A 270 -5.88 -10.07 -4.28
N LYS A 271 -6.70 -10.15 -5.32
CA LYS A 271 -6.37 -9.80 -6.71
C LYS A 271 -6.97 -8.46 -7.11
N THR A 272 -8.09 -8.10 -6.49
CA THR A 272 -8.77 -6.83 -6.75
C THR A 272 -9.32 -6.24 -5.47
N ILE A 273 -9.04 -4.96 -5.27
CA ILE A 273 -9.60 -4.17 -4.18
C ILE A 273 -10.20 -2.90 -4.79
N THR A 274 -11.49 -2.66 -4.52
CA THR A 274 -12.20 -1.46 -4.97
C THR A 274 -12.62 -0.63 -3.77
N LYS A 275 -12.09 0.59 -3.67
CA LYS A 275 -12.46 1.51 -2.59
C LYS A 275 -13.70 2.35 -2.92
N HIS A 276 -13.79 2.99 -4.02
CA HIS A 276 -14.91 3.79 -4.55
C HIS A 276 -16.05 4.05 -3.52
N SER A 277 -15.78 4.88 -2.50
CA SER A 277 -16.65 5.11 -1.35
C SER A 277 -16.43 6.50 -0.76
N ASN A 278 -17.47 7.08 -0.16
CA ASN A 278 -17.39 8.34 0.61
C ASN A 278 -16.84 8.15 2.03
N ALA A 279 -16.53 6.92 2.45
CA ALA A 279 -15.81 6.66 3.69
C ALA A 279 -14.30 6.82 3.48
N ALA A 280 -13.64 7.63 4.29
CA ALA A 280 -12.19 7.64 4.37
C ALA A 280 -11.71 6.27 4.90
N TRP A 281 -10.66 5.71 4.30
CA TRP A 281 -10.09 4.42 4.72
C TRP A 281 -8.87 4.66 5.59
N PRO A 282 -8.93 4.40 6.92
CA PRO A 282 -7.79 4.64 7.80
C PRO A 282 -6.76 3.52 7.76
N GLY A 283 -5.49 3.89 7.83
CA GLY A 283 -4.37 2.97 7.95
C GLY A 283 -3.77 2.55 6.61
N THR A 284 -2.66 1.83 6.71
CA THR A 284 -1.91 1.35 5.55
C THR A 284 -2.54 0.08 4.97
N VAL A 285 -2.59 -0.01 3.65
CA VAL A 285 -3.03 -1.19 2.91
C VAL A 285 -1.83 -1.91 2.33
N LEU A 286 -1.61 -3.15 2.77
CA LEU A 286 -0.62 -4.08 2.24
C LEU A 286 -1.34 -5.13 1.39
N ALA A 287 -1.33 -4.96 0.08
CA ALA A 287 -1.97 -5.85 -0.88
C ALA A 287 -1.06 -6.11 -2.09
N PRO A 288 0.09 -6.79 -1.87
CA PRO A 288 1.20 -6.82 -2.82
C PRO A 288 0.92 -7.64 -4.09
N GLN A 289 -0.27 -8.22 -4.20
CA GLN A 289 -0.74 -8.97 -5.36
C GLN A 289 -1.98 -8.35 -6.01
N ALA A 290 -2.56 -7.29 -5.40
CA ALA A 290 -3.83 -6.76 -5.83
C ALA A 290 -3.69 -5.56 -6.78
N HIS A 291 -4.58 -5.52 -7.76
CA HIS A 291 -4.98 -4.27 -8.40
C HIS A 291 -5.87 -3.49 -7.43
N PHE A 292 -5.51 -2.23 -7.16
CA PHE A 292 -6.29 -1.35 -6.29
C PHE A 292 -6.98 -0.27 -7.13
N GLU A 293 -8.31 -0.28 -7.11
CA GLU A 293 -9.16 0.75 -7.70
C GLU A 293 -9.54 1.76 -6.62
N LEU A 294 -8.91 2.93 -6.61
CA LEU A 294 -9.16 3.97 -5.61
C LEU A 294 -10.50 4.68 -5.87
N GLY A 295 -10.84 4.86 -7.14
CA GLY A 295 -12.14 5.38 -7.57
C GLY A 295 -12.40 6.83 -7.17
N SER A 296 -13.61 7.10 -6.70
CA SER A 296 -14.04 8.43 -6.26
C SER A 296 -14.42 8.43 -4.77
N GLY A 297 -14.63 9.62 -4.22
CA GLY A 297 -15.10 9.84 -2.85
C GLY A 297 -13.98 10.22 -1.90
N ALA A 298 -14.06 9.75 -0.65
CA ALA A 298 -13.11 10.11 0.39
C ALA A 298 -11.73 9.42 0.21
N PRO A 299 -10.67 9.91 0.86
CA PRO A 299 -9.30 9.43 0.68
C PRO A 299 -9.02 8.07 1.32
N VAL A 300 -7.82 7.55 1.05
CA VAL A 300 -7.13 6.62 1.94
C VAL A 300 -6.24 7.43 2.88
N ASN A 301 -6.46 7.29 4.19
CA ASN A 301 -5.66 7.93 5.24
C ASN A 301 -4.51 7.00 5.65
N GLY A 302 -3.50 6.85 4.80
CA GLY A 302 -2.38 5.92 4.99
C GLY A 302 -1.65 5.62 3.69
N SER A 303 -0.85 4.55 3.67
CA SER A 303 -0.09 4.16 2.49
C SER A 303 -0.76 3.02 1.72
N LEU A 304 -0.54 2.98 0.40
CA LEU A 304 -0.95 1.91 -0.50
C LEU A 304 0.29 1.16 -1.01
N LEU A 305 0.43 -0.11 -0.63
CA LEU A 305 1.51 -1.02 -1.06
C LEU A 305 0.87 -2.13 -1.91
N VAL A 306 0.78 -1.91 -3.23
CA VAL A 306 -0.11 -2.65 -4.13
C VAL A 306 0.55 -3.06 -5.45
N ALA A 307 0.00 -4.08 -6.12
CA ALA A 307 0.58 -4.55 -7.39
C ALA A 307 0.33 -3.59 -8.55
N SER A 308 -0.82 -2.91 -8.60
CA SER A 308 -1.12 -1.82 -9.54
C SER A 308 -2.18 -0.91 -8.93
N LEU A 309 -2.22 0.34 -9.37
CA LEU A 309 -3.12 1.37 -8.83
C LEU A 309 -3.82 2.12 -9.95
N HIS A 310 -5.12 2.29 -9.80
CA HIS A 310 -5.92 3.18 -10.65
C HIS A 310 -6.79 4.07 -9.79
N GLY A 311 -6.75 5.39 -10.04
CA GLY A 311 -7.50 6.36 -9.25
C GLY A 311 -7.65 7.69 -9.96
N THR A 312 -8.60 7.78 -10.89
CA THR A 312 -8.93 9.01 -11.65
C THR A 312 -10.26 9.63 -11.20
N GLY A 313 -10.89 9.08 -10.17
CA GLY A 313 -12.19 9.52 -9.67
C GLY A 313 -12.13 10.68 -8.67
N GLY A 314 -10.97 11.23 -8.38
CA GLY A 314 -10.78 12.36 -7.46
C GLY A 314 -10.57 11.98 -5.99
N ALA A 315 -10.47 10.68 -5.66
CA ALA A 315 -10.03 10.27 -4.33
C ALA A 315 -8.51 10.38 -4.20
N GLU A 316 -8.05 10.79 -3.03
CA GLU A 316 -6.66 11.11 -2.72
C GLU A 316 -6.04 10.06 -1.80
N THR A 317 -4.71 10.10 -1.66
CA THR A 317 -3.98 9.41 -0.59
C THR A 317 -3.38 10.43 0.35
N HIS A 318 -3.82 10.38 1.62
CA HIS A 318 -3.31 11.30 2.64
C HIS A 318 -2.07 10.72 3.32
N HIS A 319 -1.14 11.60 3.67
CA HIS A 319 0.16 11.23 4.23
C HIS A 319 0.08 10.90 5.72
N TYR A 320 -0.24 9.65 6.02
CA TYR A 320 -0.21 9.08 7.36
C TYR A 320 0.60 7.78 7.35
N PRO A 321 1.94 7.87 7.36
CA PRO A 321 2.81 6.69 7.25
C PRO A 321 2.61 5.75 8.43
N PHE A 322 2.79 4.45 8.17
CA PHE A 322 2.67 3.42 9.20
C PHE A 322 3.79 3.54 10.24
N SER A 323 3.41 3.59 11.51
CA SER A 323 4.31 3.70 12.65
C SER A 323 4.18 2.53 13.64
N GLY A 324 3.46 1.47 13.25
CA GLY A 324 3.27 0.29 14.09
C GLY A 324 4.51 -0.60 14.12
N CYS A 325 4.48 -1.55 15.05
CA CYS A 325 5.52 -2.55 15.24
C CYS A 325 5.14 -3.87 14.56
N LEU A 326 5.90 -4.30 13.56
CA LEU A 326 5.72 -5.58 12.88
C LEU A 326 6.89 -6.53 13.20
N PRO A 327 6.67 -7.85 13.10
CA PRO A 327 7.76 -8.80 13.25
C PRO A 327 8.80 -8.60 12.12
N PRO A 328 10.08 -8.92 12.36
CA PRO A 328 11.07 -8.93 11.30
C PRO A 328 10.68 -9.97 10.24
N VAL A 329 10.81 -9.61 8.96
CA VAL A 329 10.59 -10.54 7.86
C VAL A 329 11.61 -11.66 7.97
N THR A 330 11.14 -12.91 8.05
CA THR A 330 12.03 -14.07 7.96
C THR A 330 12.48 -14.18 6.49
N PRO A 331 13.78 -14.07 6.18
CA PRO A 331 14.24 -14.29 4.81
C PRO A 331 13.75 -15.66 4.35
N ALA A 332 13.07 -15.72 3.19
CA ALA A 332 12.70 -16.99 2.61
C ALA A 332 13.97 -17.84 2.49
N SER A 333 14.00 -19.00 3.15
CA SER A 333 15.12 -19.93 3.05
C SER A 333 15.31 -20.23 1.56
N ALA A 334 16.47 -19.85 1.01
CA ALA A 334 16.80 -20.17 -0.36
C ALA A 334 16.55 -21.67 -0.57
N PRO A 335 15.89 -22.09 -1.67
CA PRO A 335 15.62 -23.50 -1.91
C PRO A 335 16.96 -24.22 -1.84
N SER A 336 17.06 -25.17 -0.91
CA SER A 336 18.24 -26.00 -0.73
C SER A 336 18.49 -26.71 -2.05
N ARG A 337 19.46 -26.26 -2.83
CA ARG A 337 19.88 -26.96 -4.02
C ARG A 337 20.50 -28.26 -3.53
N THR A 338 19.74 -29.33 -3.59
CA THR A 338 20.30 -30.69 -3.46
C THR A 338 21.37 -30.80 -4.55
N PRO A 339 22.63 -31.08 -4.20
CA PRO A 339 23.64 -31.33 -5.22
C PRO A 339 23.20 -32.55 -6.02
N SER A 340 22.84 -32.39 -7.29
CA SER A 340 22.73 -33.51 -8.22
C SER A 340 24.15 -34.03 -8.43
N GLU A 341 24.47 -35.14 -7.81
CA GLU A 341 25.68 -35.91 -8.15
C GLU A 341 25.56 -36.36 -9.59
N THR A 342 26.18 -35.61 -10.51
CA THR A 342 26.40 -36.07 -11.87
C THR A 342 27.64 -36.95 -11.82
N SER A 343 27.39 -38.25 -11.83
CA SER A 343 28.40 -39.27 -12.08
C SER A 343 28.99 -39.04 -13.48
N ALA A 344 30.24 -38.59 -13.56
CA ALA A 344 30.97 -38.47 -14.79
C ALA A 344 31.62 -39.84 -15.12
N ALA A 345 31.23 -40.44 -16.22
CA ALA A 345 31.99 -41.51 -16.86
C ALA A 345 32.98 -40.92 -17.85
N PRO A 346 34.22 -41.46 -17.97
CA PRO A 346 35.24 -40.93 -18.87
C PRO A 346 35.05 -41.49 -20.29
N GLY A 347 34.95 -40.59 -21.27
CA GLY A 347 34.88 -40.91 -22.70
C GLY A 347 35.87 -40.08 -23.50
N THR A 348 36.76 -40.76 -24.09
CA THR A 348 37.90 -40.58 -24.97
C THR A 348 37.82 -39.42 -25.97
N ALA A 349 38.96 -38.73 -26.11
CA ALA A 349 39.25 -37.72 -27.13
C ALA A 349 39.31 -38.29 -28.54
N THR A 350 38.78 -37.53 -29.52
CA THR A 350 39.26 -37.63 -30.92
C THR A 350 39.14 -36.23 -31.53
N SER A 351 40.28 -35.76 -31.97
CA SER A 351 40.52 -34.55 -32.77
C SER A 351 40.11 -34.76 -34.21
N SER A 352 39.56 -33.75 -34.89
CA SER A 352 39.76 -33.49 -36.32
C SER A 352 39.28 -32.12 -36.75
N ASP A 353 40.21 -31.31 -37.16
CA ASP A 353 40.35 -30.42 -38.34
C ASP A 353 39.21 -29.47 -38.79
N SER A 354 39.65 -28.23 -38.87
CA SER A 354 39.16 -27.09 -39.67
C SER A 354 39.22 -27.38 -41.20
N PRO A 355 38.44 -26.71 -42.09
CA PRO A 355 38.80 -25.35 -42.48
C PRO A 355 37.63 -24.38 -42.79
N SER A 356 37.98 -23.11 -42.74
CA SER A 356 37.29 -21.96 -43.34
C SER A 356 37.34 -21.99 -44.88
N PRO A 357 36.38 -21.37 -45.59
CA PRO A 357 36.75 -20.14 -46.27
C PRO A 357 35.67 -19.08 -46.41
N THR A 358 36.07 -17.84 -46.21
CA THR A 358 35.98 -16.62 -47.03
C THR A 358 34.87 -16.52 -48.10
N GLY A 359 34.13 -15.41 -48.03
CA GLY A 359 33.21 -14.93 -49.06
C GLY A 359 32.68 -13.55 -48.80
N SER A 360 33.45 -12.55 -49.18
CA SER A 360 33.11 -11.12 -49.32
C SER A 360 32.07 -10.90 -50.42
N GLN A 361 31.10 -10.00 -50.24
CA GLN A 361 30.65 -9.05 -51.28
C GLN A 361 29.59 -8.05 -50.72
N THR A 362 29.93 -6.80 -50.75
CA THR A 362 29.11 -5.57 -50.89
C THR A 362 29.26 -5.12 -52.35
N PRO A 363 28.49 -4.17 -52.93
CA PRO A 363 27.41 -3.29 -52.53
C PRO A 363 26.26 -3.19 -53.54
N GLY A 364 25.16 -2.53 -53.23
CA GLY A 364 24.13 -2.14 -54.19
C GLY A 364 23.38 -0.90 -53.74
N ALA A 365 23.51 0.15 -54.52
CA ALA A 365 23.12 1.54 -54.29
C ALA A 365 21.61 1.82 -54.38
N SER A 366 21.27 2.92 -53.76
CA SER A 366 20.06 3.77 -53.85
C SER A 366 19.53 4.01 -55.29
N PRO A 367 18.26 4.42 -55.45
CA PRO A 367 18.09 5.83 -55.72
C PRO A 367 16.90 6.55 -55.03
N SER A 368 17.19 7.79 -54.79
CA SER A 368 16.35 8.95 -54.52
C SER A 368 15.20 9.16 -55.50
N ALA A 369 14.05 9.57 -55.03
CA ALA A 369 13.13 10.40 -55.82
C ALA A 369 12.45 11.44 -54.89
N SER A 370 12.81 12.66 -55.13
CA SER A 370 12.24 13.91 -54.72
C SER A 370 10.97 14.20 -55.54
N VAL A 371 9.87 14.64 -54.89
CA VAL A 371 8.85 15.50 -55.50
C VAL A 371 8.38 16.51 -54.48
N GLY A 372 8.39 17.75 -54.91
CA GLY A 372 8.16 18.97 -54.15
C GLY A 372 6.69 19.35 -53.93
N PRO A 373 6.43 20.62 -53.53
CA PRO A 373 5.33 20.98 -52.64
C PRO A 373 4.04 21.35 -53.37
N HIS A 374 2.89 21.04 -52.77
CA HIS A 374 1.62 21.68 -53.11
C HIS A 374 1.11 22.49 -51.95
N GLN A 375 1.11 23.79 -52.15
CA GLN A 375 0.39 24.80 -51.42
C GLN A 375 -1.08 24.77 -51.87
N ALA A 376 -2.01 24.73 -50.95
CA ALA A 376 -3.39 25.16 -51.21
C ALA A 376 -3.99 25.79 -49.96
N ASP A 377 -4.40 26.97 -50.20
CA ASP A 377 -5.12 27.98 -49.42
C ASP A 377 -6.38 27.46 -48.68
N GLY A 378 -6.67 28.17 -47.62
CA GLY A 378 -8.02 28.67 -47.40
C GLY A 378 -8.82 28.06 -46.27
N GLY A 379 -9.11 28.88 -45.27
CA GLY A 379 -10.30 28.66 -44.45
C GLY A 379 -10.12 28.81 -42.94
N LEU A 380 -9.98 30.05 -42.48
CA LEU A 380 -10.26 30.44 -41.10
C LEU A 380 -11.74 30.18 -40.80
N ALA A 381 -12.06 29.18 -40.02
CA ALA A 381 -13.37 29.05 -39.36
C ALA A 381 -13.25 29.65 -37.96
N ALA A 382 -13.71 30.87 -37.83
CA ALA A 382 -14.05 31.49 -36.55
C ALA A 382 -15.27 30.77 -35.98
N THR A 383 -15.08 29.98 -34.90
CA THR A 383 -16.20 29.55 -34.06
C THR A 383 -16.19 30.39 -32.81
N GLY A 384 -17.29 31.16 -32.71
CA GLY A 384 -17.51 32.17 -31.68
C GLY A 384 -17.55 31.65 -30.28
N ALA A 385 -17.01 32.48 -29.42
CA ALA A 385 -17.25 32.45 -28.01
C ALA A 385 -18.75 32.64 -27.72
N SER A 386 -19.37 31.69 -27.03
CA SER A 386 -20.63 31.98 -26.34
C SER A 386 -20.73 31.04 -25.13
N GLY A 387 -20.75 31.64 -23.96
CA GLY A 387 -21.18 31.00 -22.74
C GLY A 387 -20.34 31.20 -21.51
N THR A 388 -19.89 32.40 -21.20
CA THR A 388 -19.56 32.76 -19.81
C THR A 388 -20.85 32.99 -19.05
N ILE A 389 -21.29 31.97 -18.29
CA ILE A 389 -22.30 32.16 -17.25
C ILE A 389 -21.56 32.70 -16.02
N PRO A 390 -21.92 33.89 -15.50
CA PRO A 390 -21.25 34.40 -14.30
C PRO A 390 -21.69 33.63 -13.06
N MET A 391 -20.77 32.89 -12.45
CA MET A 391 -20.88 32.28 -11.16
C MET A 391 -20.73 33.31 -10.05
N THR A 392 -21.68 34.22 -9.90
CA THR A 392 -21.64 35.26 -8.84
C THR A 392 -22.80 35.22 -7.85
N ILE A 393 -23.68 34.20 -7.88
CA ILE A 393 -24.82 34.11 -6.96
C ILE A 393 -24.58 33.15 -5.79
N GLY A 394 -23.56 32.28 -5.80
CA GLY A 394 -23.30 31.31 -4.73
C GLY A 394 -22.63 31.86 -3.46
N ALA A 395 -21.80 32.89 -3.58
CA ALA A 395 -21.01 33.39 -2.45
C ALA A 395 -21.81 34.26 -1.46
N GLY A 396 -22.91 34.88 -1.89
CA GLY A 396 -23.72 35.75 -1.03
C GLY A 396 -24.56 35.00 0.03
N ILE A 397 -25.02 33.81 -0.27
CA ILE A 397 -25.91 33.04 0.63
C ILE A 397 -25.12 32.41 1.78
N VAL A 398 -23.87 31.98 1.55
CA VAL A 398 -23.03 31.39 2.60
C VAL A 398 -22.60 32.45 3.65
N VAL A 399 -22.32 33.69 3.20
CA VAL A 399 -21.95 34.78 4.12
C VAL A 399 -23.13 35.21 4.99
N LEU A 400 -24.36 35.21 4.46
CA LEU A 400 -25.56 35.57 5.23
C LEU A 400 -25.94 34.46 6.26
N ALA A 401 -25.74 33.20 5.94
CA ALA A 401 -25.95 32.10 6.87
C ALA A 401 -24.90 32.10 8.00
N GLY A 402 -23.63 32.40 7.72
CA GLY A 402 -22.56 32.52 8.72
C GLY A 402 -22.78 33.70 9.67
N ALA A 403 -23.22 34.86 9.19
CA ALA A 403 -23.52 36.03 10.01
C ALA A 403 -24.75 35.79 10.92
N GLY A 404 -25.76 35.05 10.45
CA GLY A 404 -26.93 34.67 11.23
C GLY A 404 -26.60 33.79 12.44
N ILE A 405 -25.72 32.80 12.27
CA ILE A 405 -25.30 31.90 13.35
C ILE A 405 -24.49 32.63 14.41
N VAL A 406 -23.60 33.56 14.03
CA VAL A 406 -22.81 34.35 15.00
C VAL A 406 -23.69 35.30 15.81
N LEU A 407 -24.73 35.88 15.22
CA LEU A 407 -25.68 36.75 15.94
C LEU A 407 -26.57 36.00 16.93
N VAL A 408 -27.03 34.79 16.59
CA VAL A 408 -27.84 33.94 17.49
C VAL A 408 -27.00 33.42 18.66
N THR A 409 -25.74 33.06 18.46
CA THR A 409 -24.88 32.60 19.56
C THR A 409 -24.47 33.73 20.49
N ARG A 410 -24.27 34.97 19.99
CA ARG A 410 -24.02 36.15 20.85
C ARG A 410 -25.22 36.55 21.67
N ARG A 411 -26.45 36.48 21.15
CA ARG A 411 -27.67 36.76 21.91
C ARG A 411 -27.93 35.74 23.01
N ARG A 412 -27.64 34.47 22.81
CA ARG A 412 -27.78 33.43 23.86
C ARG A 412 -26.77 33.60 25.00
N LYS A 413 -25.56 34.13 24.75
CA LYS A 413 -24.60 34.42 25.85
C LYS A 413 -24.93 35.67 26.65
N ALA A 414 -25.68 36.63 26.11
CA ALA A 414 -26.11 37.82 26.83
C ALA A 414 -27.33 37.58 27.75
N GLY A 415 -28.20 36.59 27.40
CA GLY A 415 -29.35 36.19 28.21
C GLY A 415 -29.06 35.25 29.39
N ALA A 416 -27.83 34.76 29.54
CA ALA A 416 -27.43 33.86 30.64
C ALA A 416 -26.69 34.60 31.78
N ARG A 417 -26.70 35.94 31.81
CA ARG A 417 -26.06 36.80 32.84
C ARG A 417 -27.00 37.84 33.41
N ALA A 418 -28.32 37.65 33.33
CA ALA A 418 -29.32 38.43 34.02
C ALA A 418 -30.09 37.56 35.01
#